data_20a6b61ddf05c5f78a00c31248ef5818
#
_entry.id   20a6b61ddf05c5f78a00c31248ef5818
#
_cell.length_a   1.000
_cell.length_b   1.000
_cell.length_c   1.000
_cell.angle_alpha   90.00
_cell.angle_beta   90.00
_cell.angle_gamma   90.00
#
_symmetry.space_group_name_H-M   'P 1'
#
loop_
_entity.id
_entity.type
_entity.pdbx_description
1 polymer ?
#
loop_
_entity_poly.entity_id
_entity_poly.type
_entity_poly.pdbx_seq_one_letter_code
_entity_poly.pdbx_strand_id
1 'polypeptide(L)'
;MDISKDNKFLTSRPVMQSGLTDVIPLGQVPSHYLNRYRAVQKVRCAFCENHTPHNNGFTVQMKDGRTALCGKDCAEIYFGEAVAKDFEKSLEKQIKRETNRKIITKTLVGIPKTLTLLTDDLIEMEALAISATEPLAKNFQHSGIQTKTTDSGTYEHKEICRRW
;
A
#
# COMPACT_ATOMS: atom_id res chain seq x y z
N MET A 1 -6.09 10.62 4.76
CA MET A 1 -6.60 9.66 3.77
C MET A 1 -7.19 8.48 4.52
N ASP A 2 -8.48 8.27 4.42
CA ASP A 2 -9.18 7.20 5.14
C ASP A 2 -8.99 5.87 4.37
N ILE A 3 -7.99 5.11 4.79
CA ILE A 3 -7.58 3.83 4.19
C ILE A 3 -8.68 2.76 4.35
N SER A 4 -9.64 3.00 5.26
CA SER A 4 -10.71 2.04 5.58
C SER A 4 -11.76 1.92 4.47
N LYS A 5 -11.93 2.95 3.65
CA LYS A 5 -13.02 3.01 2.65
C LYS A 5 -12.86 2.00 1.50
N ASP A 6 -11.63 1.52 1.25
CA ASP A 6 -11.33 0.71 0.08
C ASP A 6 -10.78 -0.70 0.39
N ASN A 7 -10.81 -1.12 1.63
CA ASN A 7 -10.30 -2.45 1.99
C ASN A 7 -11.45 -3.45 2.16
N LYS A 8 -11.51 -4.49 1.32
CA LYS A 8 -12.56 -5.51 1.37
C LYS A 8 -12.62 -6.29 2.70
N PHE A 9 -11.53 -6.29 3.46
CA PHE A 9 -11.43 -6.98 4.75
C PHE A 9 -11.71 -6.08 5.95
N LEU A 10 -11.86 -4.77 5.73
CA LEU A 10 -12.17 -3.79 6.78
C LEU A 10 -13.23 -2.82 6.28
N THR A 11 -14.37 -2.78 6.94
CA THR A 11 -15.45 -1.85 6.62
C THR A 11 -15.76 -0.91 7.77
N SER A 12 -16.08 0.35 7.45
CA SER A 12 -16.59 1.33 8.41
C SER A 12 -18.12 1.41 8.43
N ARG A 13 -18.79 0.78 7.46
CA ARG A 13 -20.25 0.77 7.30
C ARG A 13 -20.78 -0.65 7.16
N PRO A 14 -20.70 -1.46 8.23
CA PRO A 14 -21.11 -2.87 8.16
C PRO A 14 -22.58 -3.05 7.80
N VAL A 15 -23.44 -2.12 8.22
CA VAL A 15 -24.89 -2.17 7.94
C VAL A 15 -25.25 -1.99 6.47
N MET A 16 -24.33 -1.54 5.64
CA MET A 16 -24.54 -1.38 4.19
C MET A 16 -24.24 -2.68 3.40
N GLN A 17 -23.85 -3.75 4.08
CA GLN A 17 -23.61 -5.03 3.43
C GLN A 17 -24.95 -5.72 3.10
N SER A 18 -24.99 -6.38 1.96
CA SER A 18 -26.19 -7.11 1.54
C SER A 18 -26.40 -8.38 2.35
N GLY A 19 -27.66 -8.76 2.53
CA GLY A 19 -28.03 -10.04 3.18
C GLY A 19 -27.80 -10.09 4.69
N LEU A 20 -27.70 -8.93 5.35
CA LEU A 20 -27.57 -8.86 6.81
C LEU A 20 -28.84 -9.33 7.50
N THR A 21 -28.65 -10.12 8.55
CA THR A 21 -29.69 -10.57 9.49
C THR A 21 -29.47 -9.91 10.83
N ASP A 22 -30.51 -9.32 11.38
CA ASP A 22 -30.42 -8.59 12.66
C ASP A 22 -30.41 -9.49 13.87
N VAL A 23 -30.99 -10.69 13.76
CA VAL A 23 -31.12 -11.66 14.85
C VAL A 23 -30.75 -13.05 14.35
N ILE A 24 -29.88 -13.71 15.07
CA ILE A 24 -29.53 -15.12 14.87
C ILE A 24 -30.12 -15.94 16.01
N PRO A 25 -30.89 -17.00 15.72
CA PRO A 25 -31.40 -17.90 16.75
C PRO A 25 -30.27 -18.48 17.61
N LEU A 26 -30.55 -18.65 18.90
CA LEU A 26 -29.62 -19.23 19.85
C LEU A 26 -29.15 -20.62 19.36
N GLY A 27 -27.87 -20.92 19.55
CA GLY A 27 -27.28 -22.22 19.17
C GLY A 27 -26.86 -22.31 17.71
N GLN A 28 -27.15 -21.33 16.87
CA GLN A 28 -26.58 -21.27 15.50
C GLN A 28 -25.16 -20.75 15.54
N VAL A 29 -24.25 -21.51 14.91
CA VAL A 29 -22.82 -21.16 14.82
C VAL A 29 -22.52 -20.68 13.42
N PRO A 30 -21.80 -19.54 13.27
CA PRO A 30 -21.35 -19.08 11.97
C PRO A 30 -20.43 -20.12 11.30
N SER A 31 -20.42 -20.13 9.96
CA SER A 31 -19.55 -21.00 9.18
C SER A 31 -18.16 -20.40 9.01
N HIS A 32 -18.09 -19.11 8.73
CA HIS A 32 -16.81 -18.43 8.58
C HIS A 32 -16.97 -16.91 8.70
N TYR A 33 -15.84 -16.27 8.91
CA TYR A 33 -15.74 -14.82 8.95
C TYR A 33 -15.56 -14.25 7.54
N LEU A 34 -16.20 -13.12 7.24
CA LEU A 34 -16.07 -12.42 5.96
C LEU A 34 -15.09 -11.26 6.05
N ASN A 35 -15.31 -10.38 7.02
CA ASN A 35 -14.47 -9.22 7.23
C ASN A 35 -14.55 -8.71 8.67
N ARG A 36 -13.63 -7.81 9.01
CA ARG A 36 -13.67 -7.02 10.24
C ARG A 36 -14.36 -5.69 9.98
N TYR A 37 -15.06 -5.17 10.95
CA TYR A 37 -15.55 -3.81 10.88
C TYR A 37 -15.12 -2.97 12.08
N ARG A 38 -15.00 -1.68 11.79
CA ARG A 38 -14.87 -0.62 12.76
C ARG A 38 -15.92 0.43 12.43
N ALA A 39 -17.12 0.25 12.97
CA ALA A 39 -18.26 1.08 12.65
C ALA A 39 -18.10 2.48 13.25
N VAL A 40 -18.48 3.50 12.48
CA VAL A 40 -18.54 4.90 12.94
C VAL A 40 -19.66 5.06 13.97
N GLN A 41 -20.80 4.43 13.72
CA GLN A 41 -21.93 4.38 14.65
C GLN A 41 -22.01 2.97 15.23
N LYS A 42 -22.41 2.88 16.50
CA LYS A 42 -22.60 1.59 17.15
C LYS A 42 -23.64 0.75 16.40
N VAL A 43 -23.32 -0.50 16.18
CA VAL A 43 -24.18 -1.50 15.54
C VAL A 43 -24.59 -2.56 16.54
N ARG A 44 -25.75 -3.17 16.34
CA ARG A 44 -26.25 -4.23 17.21
C ARG A 44 -25.61 -5.57 16.86
N CYS A 45 -25.28 -6.34 17.88
CA CYS A 45 -24.86 -7.74 17.70
C CYS A 45 -26.06 -8.61 17.38
N ALA A 46 -25.95 -9.45 16.34
CA ALA A 46 -27.02 -10.37 15.97
C ALA A 46 -27.06 -11.63 16.84
N PHE A 47 -26.02 -11.89 17.63
CA PHE A 47 -25.84 -13.15 18.37
C PHE A 47 -26.17 -13.06 19.86
N CYS A 48 -26.07 -11.89 20.45
CA CYS A 48 -26.37 -11.75 21.88
C CYS A 48 -27.84 -11.37 22.12
N GLU A 49 -28.45 -11.93 23.17
CA GLU A 49 -29.86 -11.67 23.54
C GLU A 49 -30.14 -10.18 23.75
N ASN A 50 -29.19 -9.48 24.35
CA ASN A 50 -29.32 -8.05 24.63
C ASN A 50 -29.00 -7.14 23.43
N HIS A 51 -28.64 -7.71 22.29
CA HIS A 51 -28.21 -6.97 21.10
C HIS A 51 -27.26 -5.81 21.42
N THR A 52 -26.28 -6.07 22.29
CA THR A 52 -25.36 -5.05 22.82
C THR A 52 -24.72 -4.23 21.71
N PRO A 53 -24.87 -2.90 21.76
CA PRO A 53 -24.30 -2.04 20.73
C PRO A 53 -22.77 -1.98 20.83
N HIS A 54 -22.07 -2.13 19.70
CA HIS A 54 -20.61 -2.11 19.64
C HIS A 54 -20.10 -1.46 18.34
N ASN A 55 -18.85 -1.00 18.37
CA ASN A 55 -18.22 -0.36 17.21
C ASN A 55 -17.27 -1.32 16.45
N ASN A 56 -16.76 -2.35 17.14
CA ASN A 56 -15.80 -3.29 16.58
C ASN A 56 -16.34 -4.70 16.58
N GLY A 57 -16.12 -5.43 15.51
CA GLY A 57 -16.55 -6.81 15.40
C GLY A 57 -16.26 -7.38 14.03
N PHE A 58 -16.98 -8.45 13.72
CA PHE A 58 -16.81 -9.23 12.51
C PHE A 58 -18.15 -9.38 11.79
N THR A 59 -18.11 -9.29 10.46
CA THR A 59 -19.20 -9.80 9.64
C THR A 59 -18.94 -11.28 9.42
N VAL A 60 -19.91 -12.09 9.74
CA VAL A 60 -19.83 -13.54 9.65
C VAL A 60 -20.87 -14.07 8.68
N GLN A 61 -20.57 -15.19 8.03
CA GLN A 61 -21.53 -15.90 7.20
C GLN A 61 -22.03 -17.13 7.93
N MET A 62 -23.34 -17.32 7.89
CA MET A 62 -24.01 -18.50 8.41
C MET A 62 -23.98 -19.64 7.40
N LYS A 63 -24.25 -20.89 7.84
CA LYS A 63 -24.32 -22.06 6.96
C LYS A 63 -25.39 -21.96 5.87
N ASP A 64 -26.44 -21.19 6.12
CA ASP A 64 -27.56 -20.96 5.20
C ASP A 64 -27.29 -19.79 4.21
N GLY A 65 -26.07 -19.22 4.23
CA GLY A 65 -25.66 -18.12 3.36
C GLY A 65 -25.99 -16.73 3.86
N ARG A 66 -26.79 -16.59 4.93
CA ARG A 66 -27.06 -15.29 5.54
C ARG A 66 -25.79 -14.69 6.16
N THR A 67 -25.71 -13.38 6.23
CA THR A 67 -24.63 -12.67 6.92
C THR A 67 -25.17 -12.00 8.19
N ALA A 68 -24.30 -11.89 9.19
CA ALA A 68 -24.66 -11.27 10.46
C ALA A 68 -23.49 -10.49 11.06
N LEU A 69 -23.80 -9.51 11.90
CA LEU A 69 -22.81 -8.73 12.64
C LEU A 69 -22.59 -9.39 14.01
N CYS A 70 -21.34 -9.71 14.29
CA CYS A 70 -20.91 -10.30 15.56
C CYS A 70 -19.94 -9.34 16.26
N GLY A 71 -20.23 -8.96 17.49
CA GLY A 71 -19.30 -8.22 18.34
C GLY A 71 -18.06 -9.05 18.65
N LYS A 72 -16.93 -8.39 18.97
CA LYS A 72 -15.68 -9.08 19.25
C LYS A 72 -15.84 -10.10 20.40
N ASP A 73 -16.42 -9.67 21.51
CA ASP A 73 -16.62 -10.51 22.71
C ASP A 73 -17.56 -11.70 22.40
N CYS A 74 -18.62 -11.47 21.63
CA CYS A 74 -19.49 -12.56 21.19
C CYS A 74 -18.76 -13.53 20.27
N ALA A 75 -17.86 -13.06 19.39
CA ALA A 75 -17.04 -13.93 18.56
C ALA A 75 -16.14 -14.84 19.40
N GLU A 76 -15.53 -14.34 20.46
CA GLU A 76 -14.74 -15.14 21.40
C GLU A 76 -15.58 -16.21 22.11
N ILE A 77 -16.83 -15.89 22.48
CA ILE A 77 -17.75 -16.84 23.11
C ILE A 77 -18.17 -17.95 22.14
N TYR A 78 -18.57 -17.59 20.91
CA TYR A 78 -19.13 -18.54 19.95
C TYR A 78 -18.10 -19.39 19.22
N PHE A 79 -16.89 -18.87 18.99
CA PHE A 79 -15.83 -19.57 18.24
C PHE A 79 -14.71 -20.07 19.15
N GLY A 80 -14.68 -19.63 20.40
CA GLY A 80 -13.54 -19.79 21.31
C GLY A 80 -12.46 -18.74 21.08
N GLU A 81 -11.83 -18.33 22.17
CA GLU A 81 -10.84 -17.25 22.19
C GLU A 81 -9.67 -17.50 21.24
N ALA A 82 -9.17 -18.74 21.17
CA ALA A 82 -8.05 -19.09 20.31
C ALA A 82 -8.39 -18.91 18.82
N VAL A 83 -9.56 -19.39 18.40
CA VAL A 83 -10.01 -19.29 17.00
C VAL A 83 -10.27 -17.84 16.62
N ALA A 84 -10.92 -17.07 17.49
CA ALA A 84 -11.17 -15.65 17.25
C ALA A 84 -9.87 -14.85 17.11
N LYS A 85 -8.86 -15.12 17.95
CA LYS A 85 -7.54 -14.46 17.89
C LYS A 85 -6.75 -14.86 16.64
N ASP A 86 -6.74 -16.11 16.24
CA ASP A 86 -6.04 -16.57 15.04
C ASP A 86 -6.68 -15.99 13.78
N PHE A 87 -7.99 -15.89 13.78
CA PHE A 87 -8.71 -15.22 12.70
C PHE A 87 -8.37 -13.72 12.65
N GLU A 88 -8.38 -13.03 13.78
CA GLU A 88 -7.99 -11.61 13.86
C GLU A 88 -6.59 -11.38 13.29
N LYS A 89 -5.61 -12.20 13.70
CA LYS A 89 -4.23 -12.14 13.15
C LYS A 89 -4.16 -12.40 11.64
N SER A 90 -4.93 -13.40 11.16
CA SER A 90 -5.02 -13.71 9.74
C SER A 90 -5.56 -12.52 8.95
N LEU A 91 -6.63 -11.92 9.46
CA LEU A 91 -7.28 -10.77 8.84
C LEU A 91 -6.36 -9.53 8.83
N GLU A 92 -5.64 -9.28 9.91
CA GLU A 92 -4.66 -8.19 9.96
C GLU A 92 -3.56 -8.37 8.91
N LYS A 93 -3.06 -9.60 8.72
CA LYS A 93 -2.11 -9.91 7.64
C LYS A 93 -2.70 -9.62 6.25
N GLN A 94 -3.96 -9.98 6.03
CA GLN A 94 -4.64 -9.72 4.76
C GLN A 94 -4.86 -8.22 4.53
N ILE A 95 -5.30 -7.48 5.54
CA ILE A 95 -5.45 -6.02 5.48
C ILE A 95 -4.10 -5.37 5.14
N LYS A 96 -3.02 -5.77 5.82
CA LYS A 96 -1.68 -5.24 5.57
C LYS A 96 -1.19 -5.54 4.14
N ARG A 97 -1.41 -6.77 3.66
CA ARG A 97 -1.06 -7.16 2.27
C ARG A 97 -1.81 -6.32 1.25
N GLU A 98 -3.11 -6.14 1.43
CA GLU A 98 -3.93 -5.34 0.51
C GLU A 98 -3.51 -3.87 0.52
N THR A 99 -3.25 -3.31 1.69
CA THR A 99 -2.76 -1.93 1.84
C THR A 99 -1.41 -1.75 1.14
N ASN A 100 -0.46 -2.66 1.39
CA ASN A 100 0.85 -2.61 0.75
C ASN A 100 0.73 -2.74 -0.78
N ARG A 101 -0.12 -3.65 -1.27
CA ARG A 101 -0.38 -3.79 -2.70
C ARG A 101 -0.87 -2.49 -3.32
N LYS A 102 -1.82 -1.81 -2.68
CA LYS A 102 -2.34 -0.51 -3.16
C LYS A 102 -1.26 0.57 -3.18
N ILE A 103 -0.42 0.63 -2.13
CA ILE A 103 0.70 1.57 -2.07
C ILE A 103 1.67 1.30 -3.23
N ILE A 104 2.10 0.05 -3.40
CA ILE A 104 3.01 -0.36 -4.48
C ILE A 104 2.44 -0.01 -5.85
N THR A 105 1.17 -0.38 -6.11
CA THR A 105 0.52 -0.08 -7.39
C THR A 105 0.49 1.44 -7.65
N LYS A 106 0.13 2.23 -6.64
CA LYS A 106 0.12 3.69 -6.76
C LYS A 106 1.51 4.28 -7.03
N THR A 107 2.53 3.76 -6.36
CA THR A 107 3.92 4.18 -6.55
C THR A 107 4.40 3.82 -7.97
N LEU A 108 4.13 2.59 -8.42
CA LEU A 108 4.53 2.14 -9.76
C LEU A 108 3.91 2.99 -10.88
N VAL A 109 2.65 3.41 -10.73
CA VAL A 109 2.00 4.33 -11.69
C VAL A 109 2.69 5.70 -11.72
N GLY A 110 3.25 6.16 -10.61
CA GLY A 110 3.97 7.44 -10.53
C GLY A 110 5.39 7.43 -11.10
N ILE A 111 6.06 6.28 -11.12
CA ILE A 111 7.45 6.15 -11.55
C ILE A 111 7.72 6.67 -12.97
N PRO A 112 6.94 6.29 -14.00
CA PRO A 112 7.18 6.77 -15.37
C PRO A 112 7.17 8.30 -15.47
N LYS A 113 6.23 8.94 -14.79
CA LYS A 113 6.13 10.41 -14.77
C LYS A 113 7.36 11.06 -14.12
N THR A 114 7.85 10.50 -13.02
CA THR A 114 9.05 11.00 -12.34
C THR A 114 10.30 10.79 -13.20
N LEU A 115 10.42 9.66 -13.88
CA LEU A 115 11.51 9.39 -14.82
C LEU A 115 11.52 10.38 -15.98
N THR A 116 10.37 10.69 -16.56
CA THR A 116 10.28 11.69 -17.64
C THR A 116 10.79 13.05 -17.16
N LEU A 117 10.35 13.51 -16.00
CA LEU A 117 10.83 14.79 -15.45
C LEU A 117 12.34 14.80 -15.24
N LEU A 118 12.91 13.73 -14.67
CA LEU A 118 14.35 13.62 -14.47
C LEU A 118 15.12 13.57 -15.80
N THR A 119 14.58 12.96 -16.83
CA THR A 119 15.20 12.91 -18.15
C THR A 119 15.22 14.30 -18.78
N ASP A 120 14.13 15.06 -18.67
CA ASP A 120 14.04 16.41 -19.18
C ASP A 120 15.04 17.34 -18.48
N ASP A 121 15.15 17.25 -17.14
CA ASP A 121 16.13 18.00 -16.35
C ASP A 121 17.59 17.66 -16.76
N LEU A 122 17.90 16.39 -17.02
CA LEU A 122 19.23 15.96 -17.47
C LEU A 122 19.58 16.53 -18.84
N ILE A 123 18.64 16.55 -19.80
CA ILE A 123 18.83 17.11 -21.12
C ILE A 123 19.12 18.64 -21.01
N GLU A 124 18.40 19.33 -20.16
CA GLU A 124 18.62 20.75 -19.93
C GLU A 124 20.01 21.02 -19.32
N MET A 125 20.42 20.24 -18.33
CA MET A 125 21.74 20.34 -17.72
C MET A 125 22.88 20.06 -18.73
N GLU A 126 22.69 19.06 -19.60
CA GLU A 126 23.66 18.74 -20.66
C GLU A 126 23.81 19.92 -21.65
N ALA A 127 22.70 20.52 -22.07
CA ALA A 127 22.72 21.71 -22.95
C ALA A 127 23.44 22.88 -22.29
N LEU A 128 23.22 23.12 -21.00
CA LEU A 128 23.91 24.16 -20.23
C LEU A 128 25.40 23.87 -20.13
N ALA A 129 25.81 22.63 -19.90
CA ALA A 129 27.23 22.24 -19.83
C ALA A 129 27.92 22.45 -21.17
N ILE A 130 27.30 22.10 -22.29
CA ILE A 130 27.84 22.35 -23.63
C ILE A 130 27.99 23.84 -23.87
N SER A 131 26.97 24.63 -23.57
CA SER A 131 27.02 26.09 -23.77
C SER A 131 28.09 26.79 -22.94
N ALA A 132 28.36 26.26 -21.74
CA ALA A 132 29.41 26.78 -20.87
C ALA A 132 30.85 26.44 -21.35
N THR A 133 31.02 25.30 -22.01
CA THR A 133 32.32 24.85 -22.49
C THR A 133 32.71 25.40 -23.85
N GLU A 134 31.76 25.80 -24.71
CA GLU A 134 32.05 26.39 -26.02
C GLU A 134 32.92 27.66 -25.97
N PRO A 135 32.69 28.63 -25.06
CA PRO A 135 33.54 29.81 -24.97
C PRO A 135 34.97 29.47 -24.56
N LEU A 136 35.17 28.46 -23.72
CA LEU A 136 36.48 28.01 -23.28
C LEU A 136 37.26 27.37 -24.43
N ALA A 137 36.61 26.53 -25.23
CA ALA A 137 37.22 25.89 -26.41
C ALA A 137 37.69 26.94 -27.44
N LYS A 138 36.91 27.97 -27.68
CA LYS A 138 37.29 29.08 -28.59
C LYS A 138 38.50 29.87 -28.07
N ASN A 139 38.59 30.10 -26.79
CA ASN A 139 39.73 30.80 -26.17
C ASN A 139 41.02 29.96 -26.22
N PHE A 140 40.91 28.64 -26.09
CA PHE A 140 42.09 27.74 -26.22
C PHE A 140 42.63 27.68 -27.66
N GLN A 141 41.78 27.74 -28.67
CA GLN A 141 42.22 27.80 -30.07
C GLN A 141 42.99 29.08 -30.41
N HIS A 142 42.66 30.20 -29.76
CA HIS A 142 43.38 31.49 -29.96
C HIS A 142 44.69 31.56 -29.20
N SER A 143 44.90 30.71 -28.18
CA SER A 143 46.14 30.68 -27.39
C SER A 143 47.28 29.84 -27.97
N GLY A 144 47.12 29.28 -29.18
CA GLY A 144 48.18 28.59 -29.90
C GLY A 144 48.65 27.25 -29.30
N ILE A 145 47.93 26.73 -28.32
CA ILE A 145 48.21 25.40 -27.75
C ILE A 145 47.64 24.34 -28.69
N GLN A 146 48.49 23.82 -29.58
CA GLN A 146 48.11 22.65 -30.38
C GLN A 146 48.00 21.42 -29.48
N THR A 147 46.78 21.06 -29.12
CA THR A 147 46.53 19.72 -28.57
C THR A 147 46.70 18.71 -29.68
N LYS A 148 47.79 17.91 -29.66
CA LYS A 148 47.95 16.74 -30.51
C LYS A 148 46.85 15.76 -30.11
N THR A 149 45.76 15.70 -30.85
CA THR A 149 44.82 14.58 -30.79
C THR A 149 45.55 13.34 -31.31
N THR A 150 45.93 12.46 -30.41
CA THR A 150 46.37 11.09 -30.78
C THR A 150 45.11 10.33 -31.15
N ASP A 151 45.09 9.94 -32.44
CA ASP A 151 44.06 9.11 -33.07
C ASP A 151 44.20 7.66 -32.59
N SER A 152 43.78 7.37 -31.37
CA SER A 152 43.61 5.99 -30.88
C SER A 152 42.59 6.02 -29.75
N GLY A 153 41.37 5.66 -30.14
CA GLY A 153 40.21 5.52 -29.25
C GLY A 153 40.27 4.30 -28.32
N THR A 154 41.25 4.27 -27.42
CA THR A 154 41.30 3.36 -26.30
C THR A 154 41.55 4.14 -25.02
N TYR A 155 40.49 4.32 -24.24
CA TYR A 155 40.60 4.83 -22.88
C TYR A 155 41.20 3.74 -21.99
N GLU A 156 42.52 3.81 -21.72
CA GLU A 156 43.09 3.11 -20.58
C GLU A 156 42.74 3.83 -19.29
N HIS A 157 41.90 3.21 -18.47
CA HIS A 157 41.71 3.59 -17.09
C HIS A 157 42.99 3.36 -16.30
N LYS A 158 43.83 4.38 -16.14
CA LYS A 158 44.85 4.36 -15.11
C LYS A 158 44.25 4.74 -13.78
N GLU A 159 44.11 3.73 -12.92
CA GLU A 159 43.86 3.91 -11.50
C GLU A 159 44.92 4.83 -10.90
N ILE A 160 44.48 6.02 -10.49
CA ILE A 160 45.31 6.86 -9.62
C ILE A 160 44.92 6.54 -8.17
N CYS A 161 45.51 5.46 -7.63
CA CYS A 161 45.60 5.31 -6.20
C CYS A 161 46.51 6.41 -5.64
N ARG A 162 45.98 7.42 -4.98
CA ARG A 162 46.74 8.25 -4.06
C ARG A 162 46.07 8.30 -2.72
N ARG A 163 46.81 7.71 -1.79
CA ARG A 163 46.82 7.84 -0.35
C ARG A 163 46.30 9.19 0.15
N TRP A 164 45.35 9.14 1.07
CA TRP A 164 45.39 9.91 2.34
C TRP A 164 44.85 9.00 3.43
#